data_db0e1a87599b089dce3eeac1aa12ac9b
#
_entry.id   db0e1a87599b089dce3eeac1aa12ac9b
#
_cell.length_a   1.000
_cell.length_b   1.000
_cell.length_c   1.000
_cell.angle_alpha   90.00
_cell.angle_beta   90.00
_cell.angle_gamma   90.00
#
_symmetry.space_group_name_H-M   'P 1'
#
loop_
_entity.id
_entity.type
_entity.pdbx_description
1 polymer ?
#
loop_
_entity_poly.entity_id
_entity_poly.type
_entity_poly.pdbx_seq_one_letter_code
_entity_poly.pdbx_strand_id
1 'polypeptide(L)'
;NNFYKSLKNIVGSYNNINPLTKDEIYSLLGLIKSRLTITLVMAAKQRKKYPDNKYLSISEKNAWSLMSKLHQIDPYFFIAVIKEICNLDPIDNFNEIFQLIKNQQYENIFNFELNDINKKILNFNKKSFLLKSNPSNNKLNILVNKFLKDDVGIGLYNEKRKIYKSNHYISTLNTSEKRDIHLGIDIFIKEGTQIRAPLNGKVTILHNNNFKYDYGPTLVLEHKIKNFKFYTLYGHLSKKCLKKLKIGQTINKGDWIGEIGGYKVNGNWPPHLHFQILLSLLNEVNNX
;
A
#
# COMPACT_ATOMS: atom_id res chain seq x y z
N ASN A 1 15.61 13.01 -6.54
CA ASN A 1 16.05 13.18 -5.19
C ASN A 1 16.83 11.98 -4.67
N ASN A 2 17.94 12.29 -4.06
CA ASN A 2 19.04 11.35 -3.84
C ASN A 2 19.03 10.61 -2.49
N PHE A 3 18.06 10.86 -1.60
CA PHE A 3 18.09 10.25 -0.25
C PHE A 3 18.14 8.72 -0.32
N TYR A 4 17.17 8.11 -1.02
CA TYR A 4 17.12 6.64 -1.12
C TYR A 4 18.27 6.08 -1.94
N LYS A 5 18.72 6.80 -2.97
CA LYS A 5 19.89 6.41 -3.74
C LYS A 5 21.14 6.41 -2.88
N SER A 6 21.33 7.47 -2.07
CA SER A 6 22.46 7.56 -1.13
C SER A 6 22.38 6.47 -0.08
N LEU A 7 21.19 6.25 0.48
CA LEU A 7 20.96 5.19 1.47
C LEU A 7 21.31 3.81 0.88
N LYS A 8 20.83 3.52 -0.33
CA LYS A 8 21.13 2.27 -1.04
C LYS A 8 22.64 2.08 -1.24
N ASN A 9 23.31 3.14 -1.69
CA ASN A 9 24.77 3.07 -1.93
C ASN A 9 25.55 2.84 -0.62
N ILE A 10 25.24 3.61 0.43
CA ILE A 10 25.97 3.55 1.70
C ILE A 10 25.67 2.23 2.41
N VAL A 11 24.40 1.94 2.65
CA VAL A 11 23.99 0.74 3.39
C VAL A 11 24.31 -0.53 2.61
N GLY A 12 24.03 -0.52 1.30
CA GLY A 12 24.30 -1.68 0.45
C GLY A 12 25.79 -2.02 0.39
N SER A 13 26.64 -1.00 0.19
CA SER A 13 28.09 -1.21 0.16
C SER A 13 28.62 -1.72 1.52
N TYR A 14 28.12 -1.14 2.62
CA TYR A 14 28.49 -1.59 3.97
C TYR A 14 28.04 -3.05 4.18
N ASN A 15 26.78 -3.34 3.87
CA ASN A 15 26.18 -4.67 4.10
C ASN A 15 26.89 -5.78 3.30
N ASN A 16 27.44 -5.46 2.12
CA ASN A 16 28.17 -6.43 1.30
C ASN A 16 29.47 -6.90 1.98
N ILE A 17 30.05 -6.05 2.85
CA ILE A 17 31.31 -6.36 3.55
C ILE A 17 31.00 -6.85 4.96
N ASN A 18 30.07 -6.20 5.62
CA ASN A 18 29.69 -6.48 7.02
C ASN A 18 28.18 -6.54 7.13
N PRO A 19 27.57 -7.73 6.96
CA PRO A 19 26.13 -7.87 6.95
C PRO A 19 25.47 -7.35 8.23
N LEU A 20 24.47 -6.48 8.05
CA LEU A 20 23.73 -5.90 9.16
C LEU A 20 22.87 -6.95 9.85
N THR A 21 22.93 -6.97 11.16
CA THR A 21 22.05 -7.78 11.99
C THR A 21 20.63 -7.19 12.02
N LYS A 22 19.68 -8.01 12.44
CA LYS A 22 18.29 -7.57 12.63
C LYS A 22 18.21 -6.36 13.57
N ASP A 23 18.91 -6.41 14.71
CA ASP A 23 18.88 -5.32 15.71
C ASP A 23 19.45 -4.02 15.13
N GLU A 24 20.50 -4.11 14.34
CA GLU A 24 21.09 -2.95 13.67
C GLU A 24 20.10 -2.32 12.68
N ILE A 25 19.42 -3.15 11.88
CA ILE A 25 18.40 -2.67 10.92
C ILE A 25 17.28 -1.93 11.66
N TYR A 26 16.76 -2.51 12.73
CA TYR A 26 15.65 -1.91 13.49
C TYR A 26 16.08 -0.64 14.23
N SER A 27 17.36 -0.53 14.62
CA SER A 27 17.90 0.62 15.35
C SER A 27 18.35 1.77 14.44
N LEU A 28 18.60 1.51 13.16
CA LEU A 28 19.35 2.40 12.28
C LEU A 28 18.73 3.81 12.19
N LEU A 29 17.41 3.90 12.01
CA LEU A 29 16.73 5.21 11.92
C LEU A 29 16.91 6.03 13.20
N GLY A 30 16.76 5.38 14.35
CA GLY A 30 16.97 6.00 15.66
C GLY A 30 18.41 6.49 15.83
N LEU A 31 19.38 5.67 15.43
CA LEU A 31 20.81 6.04 15.50
C LEU A 31 21.14 7.23 14.60
N ILE A 32 20.59 7.27 13.39
CA ILE A 32 20.77 8.41 12.47
C ILE A 32 20.21 9.69 13.11
N LYS A 33 18.98 9.62 13.63
CA LYS A 33 18.33 10.77 14.30
C LYS A 33 19.15 11.23 15.52
N SER A 34 19.63 10.30 16.33
CA SER A 34 20.48 10.60 17.50
C SER A 34 21.78 11.29 17.09
N ARG A 35 22.44 10.78 16.06
CA ARG A 35 23.68 11.39 15.55
C ARG A 35 23.44 12.83 15.04
N LEU A 36 22.33 13.03 14.30
CA LEU A 36 21.95 14.37 13.85
C LEU A 36 21.64 15.32 15.02
N THR A 37 20.96 14.83 16.05
CA THR A 37 20.66 15.61 17.26
C THR A 37 21.96 16.08 17.93
N ILE A 38 22.92 15.18 18.08
CA ILE A 38 24.25 15.54 18.63
C ILE A 38 24.89 16.62 17.76
N THR A 39 24.89 16.47 16.45
CA THR A 39 25.44 17.45 15.51
C THR A 39 24.80 18.83 15.71
N LEU A 40 23.47 18.88 15.80
CA LEU A 40 22.70 20.12 15.96
C LEU A 40 23.00 20.80 17.31
N VAL A 41 23.03 20.00 18.39
CA VAL A 41 23.34 20.52 19.73
C VAL A 41 24.76 21.08 19.78
N MET A 42 25.72 20.35 19.21
CA MET A 42 27.13 20.81 19.19
C MET A 42 27.30 22.06 18.32
N ALA A 43 26.60 22.12 17.16
CA ALA A 43 26.64 23.32 16.32
C ALA A 43 26.08 24.55 17.06
N ALA A 44 24.93 24.38 17.75
CA ALA A 44 24.35 25.46 18.54
C ALA A 44 25.28 25.93 19.65
N LYS A 45 25.94 25.00 20.36
CA LYS A 45 26.92 25.31 21.41
C LYS A 45 28.12 26.08 20.83
N GLN A 46 28.66 25.64 19.70
CA GLN A 46 29.79 26.29 19.05
C GLN A 46 29.40 27.68 18.52
N ARG A 47 28.20 27.82 17.95
CA ARG A 47 27.73 29.14 17.48
C ARG A 47 27.59 30.14 18.65
N LYS A 48 27.12 29.67 19.81
CA LYS A 48 27.06 30.55 21.02
C LYS A 48 28.45 31.01 21.43
N LYS A 49 29.47 30.15 21.29
CA LYS A 49 30.86 30.46 21.65
C LYS A 49 31.56 31.32 20.59
N TYR A 50 31.25 31.13 19.32
CA TYR A 50 31.92 31.82 18.19
C TYR A 50 30.84 32.40 17.24
N PRO A 51 30.15 33.48 17.65
CA PRO A 51 28.96 33.97 16.91
C PRO A 51 29.28 34.49 15.50
N ASP A 52 30.49 34.94 15.26
CA ASP A 52 30.90 35.53 13.97
C ASP A 52 31.35 34.47 12.95
N ASN A 53 31.44 33.21 13.34
CA ASN A 53 31.89 32.13 12.46
C ASN A 53 30.75 31.58 11.64
N LYS A 54 30.57 32.14 10.43
CA LYS A 54 29.51 31.78 9.50
C LYS A 54 29.61 30.33 9.01
N TYR A 55 30.80 29.72 9.03
CA TYR A 55 31.00 28.33 8.60
C TYR A 55 30.14 27.34 9.44
N LEU A 56 29.95 27.65 10.72
CA LEU A 56 29.18 26.79 11.62
C LEU A 56 27.70 26.63 11.21
N SER A 57 27.13 27.61 10.51
CA SER A 57 25.74 27.59 10.10
C SER A 57 25.47 26.69 8.89
N ILE A 58 26.50 26.38 8.09
CA ILE A 58 26.34 25.59 6.85
C ILE A 58 25.96 24.17 7.17
N SER A 59 26.71 23.49 8.04
CA SER A 59 26.42 22.10 8.43
C SER A 59 25.13 21.99 9.24
N GLU A 60 24.81 22.98 10.05
CA GLU A 60 23.59 23.04 10.84
C GLU A 60 22.35 23.06 9.95
N LYS A 61 22.34 23.89 8.90
CA LYS A 61 21.21 23.98 7.95
C LYS A 61 20.93 22.64 7.28
N ASN A 62 21.98 21.96 6.84
CA ASN A 62 21.86 20.64 6.20
C ASN A 62 21.36 19.59 7.19
N ALA A 63 21.83 19.61 8.42
CA ALA A 63 21.39 18.67 9.46
C ALA A 63 19.92 18.88 9.82
N TRP A 64 19.44 20.14 9.93
CA TRP A 64 18.03 20.44 10.15
C TRP A 64 17.15 19.96 9.00
N SER A 65 17.60 20.20 7.75
CA SER A 65 16.88 19.75 6.56
C SER A 65 16.73 18.22 6.55
N LEU A 66 17.79 17.51 6.87
CA LEU A 66 17.75 16.03 6.91
C LEU A 66 16.89 15.55 8.09
N MET A 67 17.01 16.15 9.27
CA MET A 67 16.20 15.79 10.44
C MET A 67 14.70 15.95 10.13
N SER A 68 14.33 17.05 9.49
CA SER A 68 12.94 17.32 9.08
C SER A 68 12.40 16.22 8.15
N LYS A 69 13.22 15.80 7.19
CA LYS A 69 12.85 14.71 6.27
C LYS A 69 12.69 13.38 7.01
N LEU A 70 13.62 13.06 7.90
CA LEU A 70 13.60 11.81 8.67
C LEU A 70 12.40 11.73 9.62
N HIS A 71 11.90 12.88 10.11
CA HIS A 71 10.71 12.92 10.94
C HIS A 71 9.44 12.54 10.20
N GLN A 72 9.41 12.76 8.88
CA GLN A 72 8.27 12.45 8.02
C GLN A 72 8.25 10.99 7.56
N ILE A 73 9.36 10.26 7.74
CA ILE A 73 9.47 8.88 7.30
C ILE A 73 8.85 7.96 8.35
N ASP A 74 7.91 7.13 7.93
CA ASP A 74 7.38 6.06 8.76
C ASP A 74 8.50 5.06 9.11
N PRO A 75 8.71 4.73 10.40
CA PRO A 75 9.79 3.81 10.79
C PRO A 75 9.67 2.42 10.17
N TYR A 76 8.47 1.88 10.02
CA TYR A 76 8.27 0.55 9.43
C TYR A 76 8.62 0.56 7.94
N PHE A 77 8.25 1.64 7.24
CA PHE A 77 8.65 1.82 5.84
C PHE A 77 10.17 1.90 5.71
N PHE A 78 10.84 2.67 6.59
CA PHE A 78 12.30 2.77 6.58
C PHE A 78 12.94 1.38 6.74
N ILE A 79 12.48 0.60 7.72
CA ILE A 79 12.97 -0.76 7.97
C ILE A 79 12.78 -1.64 6.72
N ALA A 80 11.61 -1.57 6.07
CA ALA A 80 11.34 -2.34 4.85
C ALA A 80 12.32 -1.97 3.72
N VAL A 81 12.62 -0.68 3.57
CA VAL A 81 13.61 -0.21 2.58
C VAL A 81 15.02 -0.74 2.89
N ILE A 82 15.44 -0.71 4.17
CA ILE A 82 16.75 -1.24 4.56
C ILE A 82 16.81 -2.75 4.30
N LYS A 83 15.75 -3.49 4.64
CA LYS A 83 15.66 -4.93 4.37
C LYS A 83 15.80 -5.21 2.87
N GLU A 84 15.11 -4.43 2.02
CA GLU A 84 15.24 -4.55 0.56
C GLU A 84 16.69 -4.31 0.11
N ILE A 85 17.34 -3.26 0.61
CA ILE A 85 18.74 -2.95 0.28
C ILE A 85 19.67 -4.09 0.67
N CYS A 86 19.37 -4.77 1.78
CA CYS A 86 20.18 -5.89 2.31
C CYS A 86 19.75 -7.24 1.72
N ASN A 87 18.82 -7.27 0.76
CA ASN A 87 18.28 -8.49 0.15
C ASN A 87 17.64 -9.44 1.17
N LEU A 88 16.97 -8.87 2.17
CA LEU A 88 16.23 -9.62 3.18
C LEU A 88 14.73 -9.58 2.89
N ASP A 89 14.01 -10.57 3.39
CA ASP A 89 12.54 -10.60 3.30
C ASP A 89 11.94 -9.36 3.98
N PRO A 90 10.88 -8.78 3.40
CA PRO A 90 10.29 -7.55 3.94
C PRO A 90 9.72 -7.70 5.34
N ILE A 91 9.25 -8.90 5.68
CA ILE A 91 8.81 -9.22 7.04
C ILE A 91 9.50 -10.51 7.53
N ASP A 92 9.61 -10.64 8.83
CA ASP A 92 10.17 -11.84 9.44
C ASP A 92 9.25 -13.03 9.17
N ASN A 93 9.85 -14.20 8.94
CA ASN A 93 9.11 -15.44 8.67
C ASN A 93 8.25 -15.39 7.39
N PHE A 94 8.63 -14.61 6.41
CA PHE A 94 7.85 -14.40 5.17
C PHE A 94 7.46 -15.74 4.52
N ASN A 95 8.41 -16.63 4.33
CA ASN A 95 8.16 -17.92 3.66
C ASN A 95 7.19 -18.80 4.44
N GLU A 96 7.32 -18.83 5.78
CA GLU A 96 6.39 -19.59 6.63
C GLU A 96 4.98 -19.06 6.55
N ILE A 97 4.83 -17.73 6.66
CA ILE A 97 3.52 -17.06 6.57
C ILE A 97 2.91 -17.31 5.18
N PHE A 98 3.70 -17.17 4.13
CA PHE A 98 3.26 -17.40 2.75
C PHE A 98 2.70 -18.82 2.58
N GLN A 99 3.43 -19.84 3.08
CA GLN A 99 2.97 -21.23 2.99
C GLN A 99 1.69 -21.46 3.82
N LEU A 100 1.61 -20.86 5.01
CA LEU A 100 0.40 -20.96 5.82
C LEU A 100 -0.82 -20.35 5.11
N ILE A 101 -0.65 -19.19 4.49
CA ILE A 101 -1.71 -18.55 3.72
C ILE A 101 -2.09 -19.46 2.51
N LYS A 102 -1.10 -19.91 1.75
CA LYS A 102 -1.31 -20.73 0.55
C LYS A 102 -2.09 -22.01 0.84
N ASN A 103 -1.88 -22.61 2.00
CA ASN A 103 -2.44 -23.92 2.36
C ASN A 103 -3.77 -23.85 3.11
N GLN A 104 -4.37 -22.64 3.25
CA GLN A 104 -5.68 -22.52 3.89
C GLN A 104 -6.79 -22.99 2.95
N GLN A 105 -7.89 -23.45 3.55
CA GLN A 105 -9.13 -23.74 2.83
C GLN A 105 -10.00 -22.48 2.86
N TYR A 106 -10.09 -21.84 1.72
CA TYR A 106 -10.84 -20.58 1.56
C TYR A 106 -12.27 -20.83 1.15
N GLU A 107 -13.16 -19.97 1.62
CA GLU A 107 -14.50 -19.83 1.05
C GLU A 107 -14.45 -18.89 -0.17
N ASN A 108 -15.35 -19.07 -1.10
CA ASN A 108 -15.44 -18.17 -2.26
C ASN A 108 -15.79 -16.75 -1.84
N ILE A 109 -15.10 -15.78 -2.43
CA ILE A 109 -15.37 -14.36 -2.19
C ILE A 109 -16.74 -13.97 -2.74
N PHE A 110 -17.18 -14.63 -3.79
CA PHE A 110 -18.50 -14.44 -4.40
C PHE A 110 -19.37 -15.68 -4.16
N ASN A 111 -20.67 -15.58 -4.46
CA ASN A 111 -21.59 -16.72 -4.37
C ASN A 111 -21.48 -17.69 -5.58
N PHE A 112 -20.35 -17.63 -6.28
CA PHE A 112 -20.03 -18.47 -7.43
C PHE A 112 -18.52 -18.68 -7.51
N GLU A 113 -18.11 -19.71 -8.23
CA GLU A 113 -16.70 -20.00 -8.50
C GLU A 113 -16.18 -19.12 -9.64
N LEU A 114 -15.14 -18.33 -9.38
CA LEU A 114 -14.49 -17.52 -10.42
C LEU A 114 -13.93 -18.39 -11.56
N ASN A 115 -13.54 -19.62 -11.24
CA ASN A 115 -12.98 -20.53 -12.25
C ASN A 115 -14.03 -21.01 -13.26
N ASP A 116 -15.30 -20.98 -12.89
CA ASP A 116 -16.40 -21.50 -13.70
C ASP A 116 -17.02 -20.46 -14.66
N ILE A 117 -16.55 -19.24 -14.63
CA ILE A 117 -17.09 -18.16 -15.45
C ILE A 117 -16.07 -17.63 -16.45
N ASN A 118 -16.56 -17.06 -17.54
CA ASN A 118 -15.70 -16.45 -18.55
C ASN A 118 -15.02 -15.18 -18.01
N LYS A 119 -13.73 -15.09 -18.24
CA LYS A 119 -12.90 -13.97 -17.75
C LYS A 119 -12.14 -13.35 -18.91
N LYS A 120 -11.99 -12.03 -18.85
CA LYS A 120 -11.16 -11.24 -19.77
C LYS A 120 -10.13 -10.47 -18.98
N ILE A 121 -8.89 -10.48 -19.42
CA ILE A 121 -7.84 -9.67 -18.80
C ILE A 121 -8.02 -8.22 -19.24
N LEU A 122 -8.13 -7.33 -18.24
CA LEU A 122 -8.16 -5.88 -18.43
C LEU A 122 -6.79 -5.31 -18.12
N ASN A 123 -6.18 -4.72 -19.11
CA ASN A 123 -4.85 -4.18 -19.01
C ASN A 123 -4.93 -2.64 -18.97
N PHE A 124 -4.29 -2.02 -17.96
CA PHE A 124 -4.26 -0.57 -17.77
C PHE A 124 -2.85 0.03 -17.88
N ASN A 125 -1.92 -0.70 -18.49
CA ASN A 125 -0.57 -0.19 -18.73
C ASN A 125 -0.56 0.78 -19.92
N LYS A 126 0.62 1.33 -20.24
CA LYS A 126 0.78 2.36 -21.28
C LYS A 126 0.35 1.89 -22.68
N LYS A 127 0.37 0.58 -22.94
CA LYS A 127 0.03 0.01 -24.26
C LYS A 127 -1.43 -0.39 -24.38
N SER A 128 -2.22 -0.25 -23.31
CA SER A 128 -3.61 -0.66 -23.29
C SER A 128 -4.46 0.08 -24.31
N PHE A 129 -5.24 -0.67 -25.10
CA PHE A 129 -6.22 -0.09 -26.03
C PHE A 129 -7.28 0.74 -25.31
N LEU A 130 -7.62 0.40 -24.07
CA LEU A 130 -8.58 1.12 -23.25
C LEU A 130 -8.12 2.54 -22.94
N LEU A 131 -6.82 2.78 -22.94
CA LEU A 131 -6.21 4.07 -22.58
C LEU A 131 -5.68 4.86 -23.79
N LYS A 132 -5.85 4.34 -25.01
CA LYS A 132 -5.33 4.96 -26.24
C LYS A 132 -5.77 6.40 -26.40
N SER A 133 -7.06 6.69 -26.15
CA SER A 133 -7.66 8.03 -26.30
C SER A 133 -7.56 8.87 -25.03
N ASN A 134 -6.78 8.43 -24.03
CA ASN A 134 -6.68 9.10 -22.71
C ASN A 134 -8.07 9.40 -22.12
N PRO A 135 -8.95 8.40 -21.97
CA PRO A 135 -10.35 8.63 -21.65
C PRO A 135 -10.55 9.23 -20.24
N SER A 136 -11.62 10.00 -20.09
CA SER A 136 -12.13 10.34 -18.76
C SER A 136 -12.60 9.06 -18.05
N ASN A 137 -12.77 9.09 -16.74
CA ASN A 137 -13.23 7.89 -16.02
C ASN A 137 -14.61 7.43 -16.43
N ASN A 138 -15.50 8.36 -16.74
CA ASN A 138 -16.83 8.00 -17.27
C ASN A 138 -16.71 7.28 -18.62
N LYS A 139 -15.88 7.78 -19.50
CA LYS A 139 -15.61 7.14 -20.80
C LYS A 139 -14.92 5.77 -20.60
N LEU A 140 -14.00 5.68 -19.66
CA LEU A 140 -13.35 4.42 -19.30
C LEU A 140 -14.36 3.38 -18.80
N ASN A 141 -15.31 3.81 -17.95
CA ASN A 141 -16.39 2.93 -17.48
C ASN A 141 -17.19 2.35 -18.65
N ILE A 142 -17.57 3.20 -19.60
CA ILE A 142 -18.30 2.77 -20.80
C ILE A 142 -17.46 1.78 -21.63
N LEU A 143 -16.18 2.07 -21.84
CA LEU A 143 -15.27 1.22 -22.62
C LEU A 143 -15.07 -0.15 -21.97
N VAL A 144 -14.91 -0.18 -20.64
CA VAL A 144 -14.74 -1.42 -19.89
C VAL A 144 -16.01 -2.26 -20.00
N ASN A 145 -17.18 -1.67 -19.78
CA ASN A 145 -18.45 -2.38 -19.87
C ASN A 145 -18.68 -2.94 -21.29
N LYS A 146 -18.39 -2.14 -22.31
CA LYS A 146 -18.50 -2.56 -23.71
C LYS A 146 -17.56 -3.72 -24.05
N PHE A 147 -16.34 -3.70 -23.51
CA PHE A 147 -15.35 -4.77 -23.72
C PHE A 147 -15.76 -6.04 -23.00
N LEU A 148 -16.20 -5.94 -21.76
CA LEU A 148 -16.55 -7.09 -20.93
C LEU A 148 -17.86 -7.74 -21.38
N LYS A 149 -18.86 -6.92 -21.75
CA LYS A 149 -20.25 -7.37 -21.92
C LYS A 149 -20.72 -8.01 -20.61
N ASP A 150 -20.91 -9.34 -20.60
CA ASP A 150 -21.33 -10.08 -19.41
C ASP A 150 -20.19 -10.89 -18.76
N ASP A 151 -18.98 -10.82 -19.33
CA ASP A 151 -17.83 -11.53 -18.77
C ASP A 151 -17.23 -10.75 -17.58
N VAL A 152 -16.53 -11.46 -16.72
CA VAL A 152 -15.78 -10.85 -15.60
C VAL A 152 -14.44 -10.36 -16.11
N GLY A 153 -14.06 -9.14 -15.72
CA GLY A 153 -12.74 -8.58 -16.02
C GLY A 153 -11.75 -8.83 -14.90
N ILE A 154 -10.50 -9.13 -15.25
CA ILE A 154 -9.43 -9.31 -14.26
C ILE A 154 -8.31 -8.30 -14.54
N GLY A 155 -8.08 -7.39 -13.58
CA GLY A 155 -6.92 -6.50 -13.55
C GLY A 155 -5.79 -7.14 -12.75
N LEU A 156 -4.59 -7.20 -13.32
CA LEU A 156 -3.51 -8.04 -12.80
C LEU A 156 -2.72 -7.39 -11.66
N TYR A 157 -2.24 -8.23 -10.77
CA TYR A 157 -1.26 -7.87 -9.75
C TYR A 157 0.08 -7.46 -10.39
N ASN A 158 0.78 -6.54 -9.78
CA ASN A 158 2.09 -6.02 -10.19
C ASN A 158 2.08 -5.34 -11.56
N GLU A 159 0.91 -4.90 -12.01
CA GLU A 159 0.78 -4.17 -13.28
C GLU A 159 1.19 -2.71 -13.10
N LYS A 160 2.08 -2.21 -13.96
CA LYS A 160 2.42 -0.78 -14.00
C LYS A 160 1.33 -0.02 -14.75
N ARG A 161 0.57 0.80 -14.04
CA ARG A 161 -0.65 1.45 -14.54
C ARG A 161 -0.44 2.90 -14.91
N LYS A 162 -0.92 3.27 -16.09
CA LYS A 162 -0.95 4.66 -16.56
C LYS A 162 -2.15 5.45 -16.02
N ILE A 163 -3.17 4.76 -15.53
CA ILE A 163 -4.41 5.40 -15.10
C ILE A 163 -4.31 6.15 -13.77
N TYR A 164 -3.24 5.95 -13.00
CA TYR A 164 -3.02 6.61 -11.72
C TYR A 164 -2.49 8.03 -11.95
N LYS A 165 -3.41 8.97 -12.20
CA LYS A 165 -3.07 10.34 -12.65
C LYS A 165 -3.19 11.40 -11.54
N SER A 166 -3.83 11.08 -10.42
CA SER A 166 -4.05 12.07 -9.37
C SER A 166 -2.81 12.28 -8.50
N ASN A 167 -2.77 13.40 -7.79
CA ASN A 167 -1.69 13.71 -6.86
C ASN A 167 -1.64 12.77 -5.66
N HIS A 168 -2.71 12.02 -5.39
CA HIS A 168 -2.73 10.98 -4.34
C HIS A 168 -1.72 9.86 -4.61
N TYR A 169 -1.30 9.68 -5.87
CA TYR A 169 -0.33 8.64 -6.25
C TYR A 169 1.11 9.15 -6.27
N ILE A 170 1.36 10.37 -5.78
CA ILE A 170 2.73 10.87 -5.62
C ILE A 170 3.28 10.35 -4.30
N SER A 171 4.50 9.81 -4.34
CA SER A 171 5.17 9.33 -3.15
C SER A 171 5.38 10.48 -2.15
N THR A 172 5.03 10.25 -0.89
CA THR A 172 5.31 11.21 0.19
C THR A 172 6.81 11.36 0.47
N LEU A 173 7.62 10.41 -0.01
CA LEU A 173 9.05 10.34 0.26
C LEU A 173 9.87 10.95 -0.87
N ASN A 174 9.30 10.99 -2.07
CA ASN A 174 9.96 11.54 -3.26
C ASN A 174 8.89 12.06 -4.22
N THR A 175 8.80 13.36 -4.35
CA THR A 175 7.76 14.04 -5.15
C THR A 175 7.84 13.73 -6.65
N SER A 176 8.97 13.20 -7.13
CA SER A 176 9.11 12.79 -8.53
C SER A 176 8.63 11.34 -8.80
N GLU A 177 8.42 10.56 -7.73
CA GLU A 177 8.02 9.16 -7.83
C GLU A 177 6.50 9.02 -7.70
N LYS A 178 5.92 8.20 -8.55
CA LYS A 178 4.49 7.90 -8.52
C LYS A 178 4.26 6.46 -8.07
N ARG A 179 3.22 6.26 -7.26
CA ARG A 179 2.74 4.92 -6.92
C ARG A 179 1.91 4.44 -8.11
N ASP A 180 2.55 3.81 -9.08
CA ASP A 180 1.92 3.40 -10.33
C ASP A 180 1.89 1.87 -10.52
N ILE A 181 2.26 1.10 -9.51
CA ILE A 181 2.19 -0.36 -9.50
C ILE A 181 0.92 -0.80 -8.76
N HIS A 182 0.16 -1.68 -9.39
CA HIS A 182 -1.07 -2.26 -8.82
C HIS A 182 -0.70 -3.41 -7.87
N LEU A 183 -1.06 -3.28 -6.59
CA LEU A 183 -0.64 -4.23 -5.54
C LEU A 183 -1.74 -5.25 -5.18
N GLY A 184 -2.83 -5.26 -5.90
CA GLY A 184 -3.91 -6.23 -5.71
C GLY A 184 -4.34 -6.87 -7.02
N ILE A 185 -5.47 -7.53 -6.97
CA ILE A 185 -6.18 -8.01 -8.16
C ILE A 185 -7.50 -7.25 -8.22
N ASP A 186 -7.85 -6.74 -9.40
CA ASP A 186 -9.17 -6.14 -9.62
C ASP A 186 -10.08 -7.15 -10.30
N ILE A 187 -11.27 -7.30 -9.77
CA ILE A 187 -12.30 -8.19 -10.32
C ILE A 187 -13.46 -7.30 -10.77
N PHE A 188 -13.53 -7.02 -12.08
CA PHE A 188 -14.54 -6.16 -12.68
C PHE A 188 -15.81 -6.96 -12.88
N ILE A 189 -16.85 -6.60 -12.14
CA ILE A 189 -18.13 -7.28 -12.10
C ILE A 189 -19.19 -6.23 -11.72
N LYS A 190 -20.46 -6.51 -12.02
CA LYS A 190 -21.52 -5.50 -11.86
C LYS A 190 -21.69 -5.04 -10.41
N GLU A 191 -22.08 -3.78 -10.26
CA GLU A 191 -22.39 -3.23 -8.93
C GLU A 191 -23.47 -4.02 -8.22
N GLY A 192 -23.41 -4.08 -6.90
CA GLY A 192 -24.33 -4.84 -6.07
C GLY A 192 -23.97 -6.31 -5.91
N THR A 193 -22.98 -6.83 -6.66
CA THR A 193 -22.51 -8.21 -6.45
C THR A 193 -22.02 -8.36 -5.01
N GLN A 194 -22.52 -9.37 -4.31
CA GLN A 194 -22.22 -9.62 -2.90
C GLN A 194 -20.82 -10.20 -2.73
N ILE A 195 -20.17 -9.80 -1.65
CA ILE A 195 -18.82 -10.21 -1.28
C ILE A 195 -18.89 -10.91 0.07
N ARG A 196 -18.19 -12.03 0.20
CA ARG A 196 -18.14 -12.86 1.41
C ARG A 196 -16.70 -12.98 1.91
N ALA A 197 -16.57 -13.19 3.22
CA ALA A 197 -15.27 -13.39 3.86
C ALA A 197 -14.67 -14.74 3.46
N PRO A 198 -13.44 -14.77 2.93
CA PRO A 198 -12.83 -16.05 2.55
C PRO A 198 -12.35 -16.88 3.74
N LEU A 199 -12.12 -16.23 4.90
CA LEU A 199 -11.67 -16.85 6.15
C LEU A 199 -12.29 -16.12 7.33
N ASN A 200 -12.27 -16.77 8.49
CA ASN A 200 -12.57 -16.11 9.76
C ASN A 200 -11.63 -14.91 9.96
N GLY A 201 -12.15 -13.83 10.47
CA GLY A 201 -11.36 -12.63 10.67
C GLY A 201 -12.02 -11.62 11.60
N LYS A 202 -11.40 -10.45 11.68
CA LYS A 202 -11.86 -9.33 12.49
C LYS A 202 -11.77 -8.06 11.66
N VAL A 203 -12.81 -7.25 11.69
CA VAL A 203 -12.81 -5.94 10.99
C VAL A 203 -11.76 -5.05 11.65
N THR A 204 -10.74 -4.68 10.92
CA THR A 204 -9.63 -3.85 11.41
C THR A 204 -9.70 -2.43 10.85
N ILE A 205 -10.00 -2.29 9.56
CA ILE A 205 -10.22 -1.00 8.92
C ILE A 205 -11.61 -1.03 8.27
N LEU A 206 -12.37 0.04 8.45
CA LEU A 206 -13.66 0.26 7.83
C LEU A 206 -13.79 1.76 7.60
N HIS A 207 -13.52 2.21 6.38
CA HIS A 207 -13.38 3.64 6.10
C HIS A 207 -13.89 3.99 4.71
N ASN A 208 -14.40 5.20 4.54
CA ASN A 208 -14.79 5.71 3.23
C ASN A 208 -13.69 6.65 2.70
N ASN A 209 -12.83 6.13 1.85
CA ASN A 209 -11.78 6.89 1.17
C ASN A 209 -12.42 7.67 0.00
N ASN A 210 -13.18 8.71 0.33
CA ASN A 210 -14.10 9.40 -0.56
C ASN A 210 -13.43 10.47 -1.42
N PHE A 211 -12.25 10.19 -1.94
CA PHE A 211 -11.60 11.03 -2.93
C PHE A 211 -11.76 10.43 -4.31
N LYS A 212 -11.83 11.30 -5.29
CA LYS A 212 -11.87 10.87 -6.70
C LYS A 212 -10.61 10.08 -7.02
N TYR A 213 -10.79 8.91 -7.60
CA TYR A 213 -9.71 7.96 -7.94
C TYR A 213 -9.09 7.22 -6.74
N ASP A 214 -9.73 7.29 -5.59
CA ASP A 214 -9.35 6.51 -4.42
C ASP A 214 -10.24 5.26 -4.30
N TYR A 215 -10.11 4.49 -3.23
CA TYR A 215 -10.80 3.20 -3.01
C TYR A 215 -12.30 3.32 -2.73
N GLY A 216 -12.82 4.53 -2.39
CA GLY A 216 -14.20 4.63 -1.87
C GLY A 216 -14.35 3.88 -0.54
N PRO A 217 -15.52 3.30 -0.27
CA PRO A 217 -15.69 2.47 0.92
C PRO A 217 -14.75 1.26 0.88
N THR A 218 -14.00 1.10 1.96
CA THR A 218 -12.89 0.14 2.08
C THR A 218 -13.04 -0.64 3.37
N LEU A 219 -12.82 -1.94 3.29
CA LEU A 219 -12.82 -2.86 4.43
C LEU A 219 -11.47 -3.59 4.45
N VAL A 220 -10.88 -3.73 5.63
CA VAL A 220 -9.74 -4.64 5.85
C VAL A 220 -10.10 -5.59 6.99
N LEU A 221 -9.93 -6.87 6.72
CA LEU A 221 -10.06 -7.92 7.73
C LEU A 221 -8.68 -8.38 8.18
N GLU A 222 -8.47 -8.48 9.48
CA GLU A 222 -7.34 -9.17 10.08
C GLU A 222 -7.68 -10.66 10.19
N HIS A 223 -6.79 -11.49 9.71
CA HIS A 223 -6.88 -12.95 9.87
C HIS A 223 -5.73 -13.42 10.73
N LYS A 224 -5.97 -14.49 11.50
CA LYS A 224 -4.94 -15.10 12.34
C LYS A 224 -4.81 -16.58 11.99
N ILE A 225 -3.59 -17.00 11.64
CA ILE A 225 -3.26 -18.40 11.39
C ILE A 225 -2.11 -18.75 12.32
N LYS A 226 -2.34 -19.67 13.27
CA LYS A 226 -1.38 -19.96 14.34
C LYS A 226 -1.01 -18.66 15.08
N ASN A 227 0.24 -18.28 15.09
CA ASN A 227 0.75 -17.08 15.76
C ASN A 227 0.93 -15.90 14.79
N PHE A 228 0.60 -16.08 13.51
CA PHE A 228 0.82 -15.06 12.49
C PHE A 228 -0.47 -14.35 12.13
N LYS A 229 -0.35 -13.07 11.81
CA LYS A 229 -1.43 -12.24 11.30
C LYS A 229 -1.16 -11.87 9.85
N PHE A 230 -2.24 -11.75 9.08
CA PHE A 230 -2.22 -11.14 7.76
C PHE A 230 -3.58 -10.48 7.53
N TYR A 231 -3.71 -9.75 6.45
CA TYR A 231 -4.90 -8.94 6.22
C TYR A 231 -5.38 -9.13 4.79
N THR A 232 -6.70 -9.00 4.61
CA THR A 232 -7.32 -8.91 3.28
C THR A 232 -8.03 -7.58 3.17
N LEU A 233 -7.73 -6.85 2.08
CA LEU A 233 -8.32 -5.55 1.79
C LEU A 233 -9.33 -5.71 0.66
N TYR A 234 -10.48 -5.07 0.84
CA TYR A 234 -11.59 -5.00 -0.10
C TYR A 234 -11.88 -3.53 -0.39
N GLY A 235 -11.52 -3.07 -1.59
CA GLY A 235 -11.75 -1.70 -2.03
C GLY A 235 -12.94 -1.60 -2.98
N HIS A 236 -13.40 -0.38 -3.19
CA HIS A 236 -14.46 -0.01 -4.14
C HIS A 236 -15.83 -0.61 -3.79
N LEU A 237 -16.09 -0.75 -2.49
CA LEU A 237 -17.35 -1.32 -1.98
C LEU A 237 -18.50 -0.30 -2.07
N SER A 238 -19.72 -0.79 -1.89
CA SER A 238 -20.89 0.06 -1.64
C SER A 238 -20.86 0.58 -0.19
N LYS A 239 -21.59 1.67 0.07
CA LYS A 239 -21.68 2.24 1.42
C LYS A 239 -22.41 1.34 2.43
N LYS A 240 -23.01 0.23 1.98
CA LYS A 240 -23.72 -0.70 2.88
C LYS A 240 -22.78 -1.32 3.91
N CYS A 241 -21.52 -1.64 3.55
CA CYS A 241 -20.58 -2.21 4.50
C CYS A 241 -20.31 -1.25 5.67
N LEU A 242 -20.20 0.06 5.40
CA LEU A 242 -19.98 1.09 6.43
C LEU A 242 -21.12 1.17 7.43
N LYS A 243 -22.34 0.81 7.02
CA LYS A 243 -23.53 0.85 7.87
C LYS A 243 -23.74 -0.44 8.66
N LYS A 244 -23.35 -1.57 8.08
CA LYS A 244 -23.66 -2.90 8.63
C LYS A 244 -22.54 -3.50 9.47
N LEU A 245 -21.30 -3.08 9.23
CA LEU A 245 -20.12 -3.61 9.93
C LEU A 245 -19.59 -2.58 10.94
N LYS A 246 -18.81 -3.07 11.91
CA LYS A 246 -18.15 -2.23 12.92
C LYS A 246 -16.69 -2.66 13.08
N ILE A 247 -15.80 -1.72 13.30
CA ILE A 247 -14.40 -2.01 13.64
C ILE A 247 -14.39 -2.88 14.91
N GLY A 248 -13.59 -3.94 14.90
CA GLY A 248 -13.51 -4.91 15.98
C GLY A 248 -14.48 -6.08 15.86
N GLN A 249 -15.45 -6.02 14.95
CA GLN A 249 -16.43 -7.09 14.73
C GLN A 249 -15.75 -8.37 14.24
N THR A 250 -16.11 -9.50 14.84
CA THR A 250 -15.69 -10.83 14.36
C THR A 250 -16.53 -11.21 13.15
N ILE A 251 -15.87 -11.76 12.15
CA ILE A 251 -16.46 -12.20 10.87
C ILE A 251 -16.14 -13.68 10.72
N ASN A 252 -17.14 -14.48 10.42
CA ASN A 252 -16.94 -15.90 10.13
C ASN A 252 -16.70 -16.10 8.61
N LYS A 253 -15.98 -17.13 8.29
CA LYS A 253 -15.79 -17.57 6.90
C LYS A 253 -17.16 -17.75 6.23
N GLY A 254 -17.37 -17.14 5.06
CA GLY A 254 -18.63 -17.17 4.32
C GLY A 254 -19.62 -16.05 4.66
N ASP A 255 -19.39 -15.30 5.75
CA ASP A 255 -20.26 -14.16 6.12
C ASP A 255 -20.22 -13.08 5.02
N TRP A 256 -21.37 -12.43 4.83
CA TRP A 256 -21.45 -11.22 3.97
C TRP A 256 -20.59 -10.10 4.57
N ILE A 257 -19.75 -9.48 3.75
CA ILE A 257 -18.88 -8.38 4.18
C ILE A 257 -19.04 -7.12 3.33
N GLY A 258 -19.78 -7.20 2.24
CA GLY A 258 -20.00 -6.03 1.40
C GLY A 258 -20.61 -6.36 0.06
N GLU A 259 -20.69 -5.34 -0.76
CA GLU A 259 -21.13 -5.44 -2.17
C GLU A 259 -20.26 -4.51 -3.01
N ILE A 260 -20.13 -4.84 -4.29
CA ILE A 260 -19.43 -3.98 -5.26
C ILE A 260 -20.14 -2.63 -5.34
N GLY A 261 -19.38 -1.55 -5.19
CA GLY A 261 -19.87 -0.19 -5.28
C GLY A 261 -20.01 0.25 -6.73
N GLY A 262 -21.06 1.06 -6.99
CA GLY A 262 -21.24 1.68 -8.30
C GLY A 262 -20.31 2.88 -8.48
N TYR A 263 -20.21 3.36 -9.72
CA TYR A 263 -19.32 4.43 -10.18
C TYR A 263 -19.34 5.68 -9.28
N LYS A 264 -20.53 6.05 -8.76
CA LYS A 264 -20.69 7.29 -7.99
C LYS A 264 -20.14 7.21 -6.56
N VAL A 265 -19.90 6.00 -6.05
CA VAL A 265 -19.49 5.80 -4.64
C VAL A 265 -18.13 5.13 -4.49
N ASN A 266 -17.58 4.56 -5.55
CA ASN A 266 -16.40 3.72 -5.51
C ASN A 266 -15.10 4.44 -5.95
N GLY A 267 -15.08 5.76 -5.92
CA GLY A 267 -13.93 6.55 -6.40
C GLY A 267 -14.00 6.92 -7.89
N ASN A 268 -15.15 6.74 -8.53
CA ASN A 268 -15.39 7.01 -9.96
C ASN A 268 -14.61 6.05 -10.88
N TRP A 269 -14.55 4.79 -10.47
CA TRP A 269 -14.00 3.70 -11.26
C TRP A 269 -15.12 2.83 -11.86
N PRO A 270 -14.86 2.12 -12.98
CA PRO A 270 -15.77 1.04 -13.39
C PRO A 270 -16.00 0.09 -12.21
N PRO A 271 -17.23 -0.41 -11.99
CA PRO A 271 -17.50 -1.29 -10.85
C PRO A 271 -16.56 -2.50 -10.81
N HIS A 272 -15.88 -2.69 -9.69
CA HIS A 272 -14.96 -3.80 -9.47
C HIS A 272 -14.68 -3.96 -7.99
N LEU A 273 -14.18 -5.13 -7.61
CA LEU A 273 -13.54 -5.37 -6.33
C LEU A 273 -12.03 -5.23 -6.50
N HIS A 274 -11.41 -4.34 -5.74
CA HIS A 274 -9.96 -4.40 -5.53
C HIS A 274 -9.71 -5.32 -4.34
N PHE A 275 -9.04 -6.45 -4.57
CA PHE A 275 -8.71 -7.41 -3.54
C PHE A 275 -7.20 -7.49 -3.37
N GLN A 276 -6.73 -7.40 -2.12
CA GLN A 276 -5.29 -7.40 -1.84
C GLN A 276 -5.03 -8.16 -0.54
N ILE A 277 -3.99 -8.99 -0.53
CA ILE A 277 -3.47 -9.62 0.69
C ILE A 277 -2.28 -8.78 1.18
N LEU A 278 -2.31 -8.42 2.47
CA LEU A 278 -1.24 -7.63 3.09
C LEU A 278 -0.68 -8.42 4.28
N LEU A 279 0.63 -8.44 4.39
CA LEU A 279 1.32 -9.10 5.50
C LEU A 279 1.58 -8.15 6.67
N SER A 280 1.43 -6.84 6.44
CA SER A 280 1.52 -5.79 7.45
C SER A 280 0.72 -4.57 6.99
N LEU A 281 0.15 -3.84 7.91
CA LEU A 281 -0.54 -2.58 7.62
C LEU A 281 0.39 -1.37 7.70
N LEU A 282 1.62 -1.53 8.18
CA LEU A 282 2.61 -0.43 8.33
C LEU A 282 1.99 0.81 9.02
N ASN A 283 1.13 0.58 10.02
CA ASN A 283 0.39 1.63 10.76
C ASN A 283 -0.70 2.36 9.97
N GLU A 284 -1.07 1.90 8.78
CA GLU A 284 -2.21 2.47 8.07
C GLU A 284 -3.52 2.21 8.84
N VAL A 285 -4.39 3.21 8.84
CA VAL A 285 -5.67 3.14 9.57
C VAL A 285 -6.90 3.31 8.66
N ASN A 286 -6.71 3.73 7.42
CA ASN A 286 -7.82 3.99 6.48
C ASN A 286 -7.84 3.03 5.29
N ASN A 287 -6.64 2.56 4.90
CA ASN A 287 -6.46 1.54 3.84
C ASN A 287 -5.08 0.90 4.03
N UNK A 288 -4.89 0.00 3.50
CA UNK A 288 -3.86 -0.49 3.66
C UNK A 288 -3.00 -0.32 3.30
#